data_7bfc6c05e2682bec32fbe21c2a33724e
#
_entry.id   7bfc6c05e2682bec32fbe21c2a33724e
#
_cell.length_a   1.000
_cell.length_b   1.000
_cell.length_c   1.000
_cell.angle_alpha   90.00
_cell.angle_beta   90.00
_cell.angle_gamma   90.00
#
_symmetry.space_group_name_H-M   'P 1'
#
loop_
_entity.id
_entity.type
_entity.pdbx_description
1 polymer ?
#
loop_
_entity_poly.entity_id
_entity_poly.type
_entity_poly.pdbx_seq_one_letter_code
_entity_poly.pdbx_strand_id
1 'polypeptide(L)'
;MPQNASAGTDAPSLWTGHAKGSRAYGRILAGLSCAGVATFAQLYSTQAVLPLLAADLRITAAEAALTISLATVGLAATVIPWSFLADRIGRVKAMMWGITAATVLGLLVPMATSFPMLLALRLLEGMALGGIPAIAIAYLNEEVSKAHAALAAGSYVAGTTLGGLSGRLVAGPVGELWGWRSAALAVSLLATVAAVAFLVLVPRARGFVPAPASGLRSAIGTLGGHLRNIRLLALYAQAFLMMGGFVAVYNYLGFRLSGAPFGLPATVISLIFLAYLSGTFSSRWAAGMTTRYGRRSVLLAGLALALAGLALTLTQSLVLILAGLVVFTGGFFAAHSIGSGWTGAIARTGRAQAASLYNLAYYLGSSLLGWAGGLVFQAWGWNALAGAVMVLACLTAATVAVVHPPAERAS
;
A
#
# COMPACT_ATOMS: atom_id res chain seq x y z
N MET A 1 46.51 -0.54 54.98
CA MET A 1 45.43 -1.21 54.21
C MET A 1 44.92 -0.24 53.14
N PRO A 2 45.19 -0.44 51.87
CA PRO A 2 44.62 0.41 50.81
C PRO A 2 43.25 -0.14 50.43
N GLN A 3 42.29 0.76 50.37
CA GLN A 3 40.94 0.53 49.91
C GLN A 3 40.95 0.23 48.38
N ASN A 4 40.44 -0.94 47.99
CA ASN A 4 40.16 -1.27 46.63
C ASN A 4 39.01 -0.39 46.09
N ALA A 5 39.33 0.55 45.22
CA ALA A 5 38.36 1.19 44.35
C ALA A 5 37.95 0.18 43.27
N SER A 6 36.78 -0.39 43.41
CA SER A 6 36.15 -1.18 42.35
C SER A 6 35.80 -0.26 41.18
N ALA A 7 36.62 -0.26 40.14
CA ALA A 7 36.25 0.29 38.84
C ALA A 7 35.06 -0.51 38.31
N GLY A 8 33.87 0.08 38.42
CA GLY A 8 32.68 -0.44 37.72
C GLY A 8 32.95 -0.37 36.23
N THR A 9 33.15 -1.53 35.61
CA THR A 9 33.07 -1.70 34.17
C THR A 9 31.62 -1.50 33.76
N ASP A 10 31.28 -0.27 33.36
CA ASP A 10 30.01 0.00 32.67
C ASP A 10 29.97 -0.86 31.39
N ALA A 11 29.32 -2.00 31.49
CA ALA A 11 28.97 -2.77 30.31
C ALA A 11 28.15 -1.85 29.41
N PRO A 12 28.44 -1.78 28.06
CA PRO A 12 27.69 -0.94 27.16
C PRO A 12 26.21 -1.32 27.26
N SER A 13 25.37 -0.37 27.69
CA SER A 13 23.95 -0.57 27.85
C SER A 13 23.39 -1.03 26.51
N LEU A 14 22.88 -2.26 26.46
CA LEU A 14 22.25 -2.80 25.26
C LEU A 14 21.14 -1.83 24.82
N TRP A 15 21.18 -1.42 23.54
CA TRP A 15 20.18 -0.53 22.96
C TRP A 15 18.79 -1.17 23.06
N THR A 16 17.89 -0.57 23.85
CA THR A 16 16.53 -1.09 24.12
C THR A 16 15.44 -0.39 23.32
N GLY A 17 15.81 0.60 22.49
CA GLY A 17 14.89 1.41 21.70
C GLY A 17 14.31 2.59 22.50
N HIS A 18 13.80 3.58 21.77
CA HIS A 18 13.17 4.76 22.36
C HIS A 18 11.84 4.40 23.03
N ALA A 19 11.69 4.81 24.30
CA ALA A 19 10.46 4.62 25.08
C ALA A 19 9.35 5.59 24.61
N LYS A 20 8.10 5.17 24.77
CA LYS A 20 6.92 6.02 24.57
C LYS A 20 7.01 7.26 25.46
N GLY A 21 6.68 8.43 24.88
CA GLY A 21 6.76 9.73 25.57
C GLY A 21 8.11 10.43 25.42
N SER A 22 9.18 9.76 24.97
CA SER A 22 10.44 10.43 24.67
C SER A 22 10.32 11.32 23.42
N ARG A 23 11.06 12.43 23.40
CA ARG A 23 11.09 13.36 22.25
C ARG A 23 11.51 12.66 20.95
N ALA A 24 12.44 11.72 21.03
CA ALA A 24 12.87 10.93 19.87
C ALA A 24 11.76 10.02 19.36
N TYR A 25 11.01 9.33 20.24
CA TYR A 25 9.86 8.54 19.87
C TYR A 25 8.82 9.37 19.11
N GLY A 26 8.43 10.54 19.62
CA GLY A 26 7.49 11.43 18.93
C GLY A 26 7.98 11.86 17.54
N ARG A 27 9.28 12.19 17.42
CA ARG A 27 9.91 12.54 16.14
C ARG A 27 9.94 11.39 15.14
N ILE A 28 10.18 10.16 15.59
CA ILE A 28 10.13 8.96 14.75
C ILE A 28 8.72 8.78 14.20
N LEU A 29 7.71 8.84 15.05
CA LEU A 29 6.31 8.65 14.63
C LEU A 29 5.88 9.71 13.63
N ALA A 30 6.11 10.98 13.94
CA ALA A 30 5.75 12.09 13.05
C ALA A 30 6.53 12.03 11.73
N GLY A 31 7.84 11.80 11.77
CA GLY A 31 8.67 11.67 10.55
C GLY A 31 8.22 10.54 9.65
N LEU A 32 7.98 9.34 10.21
CA LEU A 32 7.52 8.21 9.40
C LEU A 32 6.08 8.36 8.90
N SER A 33 5.20 9.01 9.67
CA SER A 33 3.87 9.38 9.15
C SER A 33 4.00 10.29 7.95
N CYS A 34 4.88 11.30 8.00
CA CYS A 34 5.18 12.17 6.86
C CYS A 34 5.78 11.39 5.67
N ALA A 35 6.68 10.43 5.91
CA ALA A 35 7.19 9.56 4.85
C ALA A 35 6.06 8.73 4.20
N GLY A 36 5.13 8.22 5.00
CA GLY A 36 3.92 7.53 4.52
C GLY A 36 3.04 8.45 3.66
N VAL A 37 2.80 9.69 4.11
CA VAL A 37 2.06 10.71 3.34
C VAL A 37 2.75 10.97 2.01
N ALA A 38 4.05 11.30 2.01
CA ALA A 38 4.80 11.60 0.81
C ALA A 38 4.76 10.43 -0.20
N THR A 39 4.95 9.20 0.27
CA THR A 39 4.97 8.01 -0.58
C THR A 39 3.63 7.74 -1.24
N PHE A 40 2.56 7.69 -0.46
CA PHE A 40 1.26 7.24 -0.97
C PHE A 40 0.45 8.34 -1.65
N ALA A 41 0.71 9.62 -1.35
CA ALA A 41 0.18 10.72 -2.14
C ALA A 41 0.74 10.68 -3.57
N GLN A 42 2.05 10.49 -3.73
CA GLN A 42 2.70 10.42 -5.03
C GLN A 42 2.32 9.14 -5.79
N LEU A 43 2.36 7.96 -5.15
CA LEU A 43 2.10 6.68 -5.80
C LEU A 43 0.77 6.67 -6.56
N TYR A 44 -0.25 7.31 -6.00
CA TYR A 44 -1.60 7.36 -6.56
C TYR A 44 -2.03 8.76 -7.04
N SER A 45 -1.07 9.67 -7.29
CA SER A 45 -1.32 11.08 -7.63
C SER A 45 -2.25 11.28 -8.83
N THR A 46 -2.19 10.40 -9.83
CA THR A 46 -2.99 10.50 -11.06
C THR A 46 -4.37 9.85 -10.94
N GLN A 47 -4.65 9.04 -9.90
CA GLN A 47 -5.83 8.18 -9.85
C GLN A 47 -7.17 8.95 -9.87
N ALA A 48 -7.24 10.06 -9.15
CA ALA A 48 -8.47 10.86 -9.09
C ALA A 48 -8.75 11.66 -10.38
N VAL A 49 -7.72 11.84 -11.21
CA VAL A 49 -7.78 12.64 -12.44
C VAL A 49 -7.57 11.84 -13.71
N LEU A 50 -7.66 10.49 -13.64
CA LEU A 50 -7.50 9.61 -14.81
C LEU A 50 -8.41 10.00 -16.00
N PRO A 51 -9.71 10.35 -15.79
CA PRO A 51 -10.56 10.79 -16.91
C PRO A 51 -10.06 12.09 -17.56
N LEU A 52 -9.60 13.06 -16.77
CA LEU A 52 -9.04 14.33 -17.28
C LEU A 52 -7.74 14.11 -18.06
N LEU A 53 -6.87 13.24 -17.53
CA LEU A 53 -5.61 12.85 -18.17
C LEU A 53 -5.86 12.14 -19.50
N ALA A 54 -6.81 11.21 -19.54
CA ALA A 54 -7.18 10.48 -20.74
C ALA A 54 -7.73 11.42 -21.82
N ALA A 55 -8.57 12.37 -21.43
CA ALA A 55 -9.14 13.37 -22.36
C ALA A 55 -8.06 14.32 -22.92
N ASP A 56 -7.17 14.86 -22.07
CA ASP A 56 -6.11 15.80 -22.49
C ASP A 56 -5.09 15.14 -23.43
N LEU A 57 -4.66 13.92 -23.11
CA LEU A 57 -3.67 13.19 -23.90
C LEU A 57 -4.28 12.39 -25.06
N ARG A 58 -5.62 12.35 -25.18
CA ARG A 58 -6.38 11.59 -26.19
C ARG A 58 -6.00 10.10 -26.18
N ILE A 59 -5.90 9.54 -24.99
CA ILE A 59 -5.58 8.14 -24.76
C ILE A 59 -6.77 7.42 -24.13
N THR A 60 -6.73 6.10 -24.17
CA THR A 60 -7.78 5.25 -23.61
C THR A 60 -7.74 5.21 -22.08
N ALA A 61 -8.83 4.74 -21.46
CA ALA A 61 -8.88 4.56 -20.01
C ALA A 61 -7.84 3.55 -19.51
N ALA A 62 -7.59 2.46 -20.26
CA ALA A 62 -6.55 1.48 -19.95
C ALA A 62 -5.15 2.08 -20.03
N GLU A 63 -4.86 2.89 -21.05
CA GLU A 63 -3.58 3.60 -21.17
C GLU A 63 -3.40 4.58 -20.01
N ALA A 64 -4.41 5.36 -19.67
CA ALA A 64 -4.34 6.28 -18.53
C ALA A 64 -4.01 5.55 -17.22
N ALA A 65 -4.58 4.37 -16.99
CA ALA A 65 -4.28 3.55 -15.81
C ALA A 65 -2.84 3.04 -15.76
N LEU A 66 -2.10 2.98 -16.90
CA LEU A 66 -0.66 2.66 -16.90
C LEU A 66 0.16 3.64 -16.05
N THR A 67 -0.29 4.87 -15.89
CA THR A 67 0.39 5.84 -15.01
C THR A 67 0.44 5.38 -13.55
N ILE A 68 -0.54 4.62 -13.09
CA ILE A 68 -0.57 4.01 -11.76
C ILE A 68 0.15 2.66 -11.80
N SER A 69 -0.13 1.85 -12.82
CA SER A 69 0.41 0.51 -12.95
C SER A 69 1.93 0.51 -13.00
N LEU A 70 2.55 1.41 -13.77
CA LEU A 70 4.02 1.51 -13.84
C LEU A 70 4.63 2.04 -12.55
N ALA A 71 3.98 2.97 -11.85
CA ALA A 71 4.45 3.39 -10.53
C ALA A 71 4.41 2.23 -9.51
N THR A 72 3.34 1.43 -9.51
CA THR A 72 3.24 0.27 -8.61
C THR A 72 4.16 -0.88 -9.00
N VAL A 73 4.42 -1.13 -10.30
CA VAL A 73 5.45 -2.07 -10.77
C VAL A 73 6.85 -1.60 -10.34
N GLY A 74 7.16 -0.32 -10.57
CA GLY A 74 8.45 0.25 -10.16
C GLY A 74 8.71 0.06 -8.67
N LEU A 75 7.71 0.36 -7.84
CA LEU A 75 7.76 0.12 -6.40
C LEU A 75 7.99 -1.37 -6.09
N ALA A 76 7.18 -2.26 -6.67
CA ALA A 76 7.29 -3.70 -6.43
C ALA A 76 8.66 -4.27 -6.83
N ALA A 77 9.19 -3.85 -7.98
CA ALA A 77 10.47 -4.32 -8.50
C ALA A 77 11.66 -3.91 -7.60
N THR A 78 11.54 -2.81 -6.87
CA THR A 78 12.67 -2.21 -6.14
C THR A 78 12.61 -2.38 -4.63
N VAL A 79 11.51 -2.87 -4.05
CA VAL A 79 11.39 -3.13 -2.60
C VAL A 79 12.54 -4.01 -2.08
N ILE A 80 12.88 -5.09 -2.78
CA ILE A 80 13.96 -6.00 -2.39
C ILE A 80 15.34 -5.34 -2.56
N PRO A 81 15.71 -4.77 -3.73
CA PRO A 81 16.94 -4.02 -3.90
C PRO A 81 17.15 -2.93 -2.84
N TRP A 82 16.11 -2.15 -2.53
CA TRP A 82 16.18 -1.12 -1.49
C TRP A 82 16.42 -1.69 -0.10
N SER A 83 15.83 -2.84 0.24
CA SER A 83 16.09 -3.50 1.51
C SER A 83 17.56 -3.89 1.66
N PHE A 84 18.18 -4.46 0.62
CA PHE A 84 19.61 -4.78 0.62
C PHE A 84 20.49 -3.54 0.70
N LEU A 85 20.13 -2.47 0.00
CA LEU A 85 20.85 -1.21 0.10
C LEU A 85 20.75 -0.64 1.52
N ALA A 86 19.57 -0.66 2.14
CA ALA A 86 19.34 -0.18 3.49
C ALA A 86 20.11 -0.99 4.56
N ASP A 87 20.33 -2.29 4.33
CA ASP A 87 21.16 -3.14 5.19
C ASP A 87 22.64 -2.74 5.15
N ARG A 88 23.09 -2.08 4.09
CA ARG A 88 24.47 -1.63 3.91
C ARG A 88 24.72 -0.19 4.35
N ILE A 89 23.87 0.75 3.88
CA ILE A 89 24.08 2.19 4.10
C ILE A 89 23.32 2.76 5.31
N GLY A 90 22.41 1.96 5.89
CA GLY A 90 21.54 2.31 7.00
C GLY A 90 20.14 2.72 6.57
N ARG A 91 19.15 2.44 7.44
CA ARG A 91 17.70 2.62 7.18
C ARG A 91 17.36 4.05 6.80
N VAL A 92 17.81 5.00 7.63
CA VAL A 92 17.48 6.43 7.45
C VAL A 92 18.05 6.97 6.14
N LYS A 93 19.33 6.67 5.82
CA LYS A 93 19.95 7.14 4.57
C LYS A 93 19.23 6.60 3.34
N ALA A 94 18.89 5.31 3.34
CA ALA A 94 18.19 4.68 2.22
C ALA A 94 16.80 5.33 2.01
N MET A 95 16.01 5.54 3.09
CA MET A 95 14.74 6.24 2.99
C MET A 95 14.89 7.69 2.51
N MET A 96 15.91 8.41 3.00
CA MET A 96 16.19 9.79 2.55
C MET A 96 16.48 9.84 1.06
N TRP A 97 17.30 8.93 0.52
CA TRP A 97 17.59 8.87 -0.91
C TRP A 97 16.33 8.54 -1.72
N GLY A 98 15.57 7.53 -1.29
CA GLY A 98 14.35 7.12 -1.98
C GLY A 98 13.31 8.25 -2.03
N ILE A 99 13.04 8.90 -0.89
CA ILE A 99 12.03 9.95 -0.81
C ILE A 99 12.45 11.20 -1.59
N THR A 100 13.75 11.56 -1.55
CA THR A 100 14.27 12.70 -2.31
C THR A 100 14.17 12.45 -3.82
N ALA A 101 14.63 11.28 -4.28
CA ALA A 101 14.53 10.90 -5.68
C ALA A 101 13.07 10.87 -6.15
N ALA A 102 12.16 10.27 -5.37
CA ALA A 102 10.73 10.24 -5.69
C ALA A 102 10.13 11.64 -5.75
N THR A 103 10.49 12.52 -4.82
CA THR A 103 10.01 13.90 -4.80
C THR A 103 10.45 14.67 -6.06
N VAL A 104 11.72 14.55 -6.44
CA VAL A 104 12.22 15.19 -7.68
C VAL A 104 11.50 14.64 -8.90
N LEU A 105 11.36 13.33 -9.02
CA LEU A 105 10.66 12.69 -10.14
C LEU A 105 9.18 13.09 -10.17
N GLY A 106 8.51 13.15 -9.02
CA GLY A 106 7.13 13.61 -8.92
C GLY A 106 6.91 15.05 -9.38
N LEU A 107 7.86 15.94 -9.07
CA LEU A 107 7.82 17.32 -9.56
C LEU A 107 8.08 17.42 -11.08
N LEU A 108 8.72 16.41 -11.69
CA LEU A 108 8.92 16.34 -13.15
C LEU A 108 7.69 15.76 -13.88
N VAL A 109 6.83 14.98 -13.21
CA VAL A 109 5.63 14.36 -13.82
C VAL A 109 4.75 15.37 -14.56
N PRO A 110 4.39 16.55 -14.01
CA PRO A 110 3.58 17.54 -14.71
C PRO A 110 4.27 18.14 -15.94
N MET A 111 5.59 18.04 -16.03
CA MET A 111 6.40 18.56 -17.15
C MET A 111 6.51 17.57 -18.32
N ALA A 112 5.92 16.38 -18.21
CA ALA A 112 5.97 15.38 -19.28
C ALA A 112 5.34 15.93 -20.58
N THR A 113 6.12 15.93 -21.66
CA THR A 113 5.73 16.43 -22.99
C THR A 113 5.10 15.35 -23.87
N SER A 114 5.27 14.09 -23.50
CA SER A 114 4.71 12.93 -24.19
C SER A 114 4.22 11.85 -23.23
N PHE A 115 3.29 11.02 -23.69
CA PHE A 115 2.79 9.91 -22.86
C PHE A 115 3.88 8.90 -22.47
N PRO A 116 4.80 8.46 -23.38
CA PRO A 116 5.92 7.62 -22.98
C PRO A 116 6.84 8.24 -21.92
N MET A 117 7.10 9.55 -21.99
CA MET A 117 7.86 10.28 -20.97
C MET A 117 7.14 10.26 -19.62
N LEU A 118 5.83 10.48 -19.62
CA LEU A 118 5.01 10.38 -18.41
C LEU A 118 5.12 8.99 -17.79
N LEU A 119 5.01 7.94 -18.60
CA LEU A 119 5.11 6.56 -18.13
C LEU A 119 6.49 6.23 -17.56
N ALA A 120 7.57 6.70 -18.21
CA ALA A 120 8.92 6.55 -17.73
C ALA A 120 9.14 7.25 -16.37
N LEU A 121 8.67 8.48 -16.23
CA LEU A 121 8.73 9.22 -14.97
C LEU A 121 7.96 8.51 -13.86
N ARG A 122 6.76 7.99 -14.15
CA ARG A 122 5.95 7.23 -13.18
C ARG A 122 6.62 5.93 -12.75
N LEU A 123 7.26 5.20 -13.68
CA LEU A 123 8.04 4.00 -13.36
C LEU A 123 9.22 4.33 -12.43
N LEU A 124 10.03 5.33 -12.81
CA LEU A 124 11.20 5.74 -12.02
C LEU A 124 10.80 6.27 -10.64
N GLU A 125 9.74 7.06 -10.56
CA GLU A 125 9.18 7.55 -9.29
C GLU A 125 8.74 6.36 -8.40
N GLY A 126 8.04 5.38 -8.98
CA GLY A 126 7.69 4.15 -8.28
C GLY A 126 8.90 3.39 -7.79
N MET A 127 9.95 3.26 -8.61
CA MET A 127 11.22 2.64 -8.22
C MET A 127 11.89 3.35 -7.04
N ALA A 128 11.84 4.66 -6.98
CA ALA A 128 12.35 5.44 -5.86
C ALA A 128 11.48 5.24 -4.59
N LEU A 129 10.15 5.20 -4.73
CA LEU A 129 9.21 4.98 -3.62
C LEU A 129 9.33 3.60 -2.99
N GLY A 130 9.81 2.58 -3.73
CA GLY A 130 9.98 1.21 -3.23
C GLY A 130 10.90 1.10 -2.01
N GLY A 131 11.76 2.08 -1.81
CA GLY A 131 12.68 2.16 -0.67
C GLY A 131 12.05 2.54 0.67
N ILE A 132 10.75 2.87 0.73
CA ILE A 132 10.20 3.47 1.94
C ILE A 132 9.37 2.48 2.77
N PRO A 133 8.36 1.76 2.25
CA PRO A 133 7.43 1.02 3.10
C PRO A 133 8.08 -0.08 3.95
N ALA A 134 8.93 -0.90 3.36
CA ALA A 134 9.60 -2.00 4.07
C ALA A 134 10.67 -1.49 5.04
N ILE A 135 11.44 -0.48 4.63
CA ILE A 135 12.52 0.10 5.44
C ILE A 135 11.96 0.85 6.64
N ALA A 136 10.83 1.56 6.49
CA ALA A 136 10.17 2.26 7.59
C ALA A 136 9.78 1.32 8.74
N ILE A 137 9.23 0.15 8.42
CA ILE A 137 8.87 -0.87 9.43
C ILE A 137 10.13 -1.46 10.08
N ALA A 138 11.19 -1.73 9.31
CA ALA A 138 12.46 -2.22 9.85
C ALA A 138 13.07 -1.18 10.82
N TYR A 139 13.13 0.08 10.42
CA TYR A 139 13.61 1.19 11.25
C TYR A 139 12.81 1.32 12.56
N LEU A 140 11.47 1.21 12.50
CA LEU A 140 10.64 1.24 13.70
C LEU A 140 10.98 0.11 14.68
N ASN A 141 11.20 -1.10 14.18
CA ASN A 141 11.52 -2.26 15.01
C ASN A 141 12.93 -2.17 15.63
N GLU A 142 13.86 -1.44 14.98
CA GLU A 142 15.24 -1.22 15.47
C GLU A 142 15.32 -0.06 16.46
N GLU A 143 14.50 1.01 16.28
CA GLU A 143 14.64 2.26 17.03
C GLU A 143 13.61 2.43 18.15
N VAL A 144 12.49 1.73 18.11
CA VAL A 144 11.43 1.84 19.12
C VAL A 144 11.43 0.61 20.02
N SER A 145 11.22 0.82 21.31
CA SER A 145 11.15 -0.27 22.29
C SER A 145 10.08 -1.30 21.88
N LYS A 146 10.37 -2.60 22.06
CA LYS A 146 9.52 -3.73 21.66
C LYS A 146 8.08 -3.59 22.16
N ALA A 147 7.89 -3.04 23.37
CA ALA A 147 6.57 -2.82 23.95
C ALA A 147 5.70 -1.83 23.17
N HIS A 148 6.30 -0.91 22.38
CA HIS A 148 5.59 0.15 21.66
C HIS A 148 5.73 0.07 20.14
N ALA A 149 6.47 -0.90 19.62
CA ALA A 149 6.73 -1.06 18.19
C ALA A 149 5.44 -1.21 17.35
N ALA A 150 4.45 -1.96 17.85
CA ALA A 150 3.17 -2.14 17.17
C ALA A 150 2.37 -0.81 17.06
N LEU A 151 2.39 0.02 18.12
CA LEU A 151 1.75 1.33 18.11
C LEU A 151 2.44 2.28 17.12
N ALA A 152 3.76 2.24 17.09
CA ALA A 152 4.56 3.04 16.17
C ALA A 152 4.32 2.65 14.71
N ALA A 153 4.26 1.34 14.41
CA ALA A 153 3.89 0.83 13.08
C ALA A 153 2.49 1.30 12.66
N GLY A 154 1.54 1.31 13.60
CA GLY A 154 0.19 1.85 13.36
C GLY A 154 0.19 3.32 12.95
N SER A 155 1.09 4.15 13.50
CA SER A 155 1.22 5.55 13.11
C SER A 155 1.75 5.71 11.69
N TYR A 156 2.72 4.90 11.27
CA TYR A 156 3.18 4.87 9.89
C TYR A 156 2.06 4.48 8.92
N VAL A 157 1.31 3.42 9.24
CA VAL A 157 0.16 2.97 8.42
C VAL A 157 -0.92 4.06 8.33
N ALA A 158 -1.19 4.79 9.42
CA ALA A 158 -2.09 5.94 9.37
C ALA A 158 -1.56 7.03 8.41
N GLY A 159 -0.25 7.30 8.43
CA GLY A 159 0.40 8.20 7.47
C GLY A 159 0.20 7.76 6.01
N THR A 160 0.34 6.47 5.71
CA THR A 160 0.10 5.94 4.35
C THR A 160 -1.34 6.13 3.90
N THR A 161 -2.30 5.90 4.78
CA THR A 161 -3.73 6.11 4.50
C THR A 161 -4.04 7.59 4.26
N LEU A 162 -3.54 8.47 5.14
CA LEU A 162 -3.71 9.91 4.99
C LEU A 162 -3.09 10.42 3.69
N GLY A 163 -1.90 9.94 3.33
CA GLY A 163 -1.23 10.31 2.08
C GLY A 163 -2.03 9.90 0.85
N GLY A 164 -2.43 8.62 0.81
CA GLY A 164 -3.25 8.12 -0.28
C GLY A 164 -4.58 8.86 -0.44
N LEU A 165 -5.21 9.24 0.67
CA LEU A 165 -6.46 10.00 0.66
C LEU A 165 -6.25 11.47 0.28
N SER A 166 -5.32 12.16 0.96
CA SER A 166 -5.08 13.59 0.73
C SER A 166 -4.62 13.90 -0.69
N GLY A 167 -3.73 13.04 -1.26
CA GLY A 167 -3.30 13.20 -2.64
C GLY A 167 -4.47 13.18 -3.63
N ARG A 168 -5.43 12.27 -3.46
CA ARG A 168 -6.60 12.16 -4.33
C ARG A 168 -7.60 13.29 -4.11
N LEU A 169 -7.84 13.69 -2.85
CA LEU A 169 -8.74 14.78 -2.51
C LEU A 169 -8.22 16.15 -2.97
N VAL A 170 -6.90 16.33 -3.03
CA VAL A 170 -6.27 17.54 -3.60
C VAL A 170 -6.31 17.48 -5.13
N ALA A 171 -6.04 16.30 -5.72
CA ALA A 171 -5.97 16.18 -7.18
C ALA A 171 -7.31 16.47 -7.88
N GLY A 172 -8.45 16.05 -7.30
CA GLY A 172 -9.77 16.25 -7.91
C GLY A 172 -10.09 17.73 -8.18
N PRO A 173 -10.21 18.57 -7.14
CA PRO A 173 -10.53 20.00 -7.30
C PRO A 173 -9.51 20.77 -8.15
N VAL A 174 -8.22 20.53 -7.91
CA VAL A 174 -7.16 21.20 -8.69
C VAL A 174 -7.21 20.77 -10.15
N GLY A 175 -7.44 19.49 -10.40
CA GLY A 175 -7.55 18.94 -11.76
C GLY A 175 -8.75 19.46 -12.53
N GLU A 176 -9.89 19.64 -11.84
CA GLU A 176 -11.08 20.22 -12.44
C GLU A 176 -10.88 21.66 -12.89
N LEU A 177 -10.21 22.47 -12.07
CA LEU A 177 -10.02 23.89 -12.33
C LEU A 177 -8.86 24.19 -13.31
N TRP A 178 -7.76 23.42 -13.22
CA TRP A 178 -6.51 23.74 -13.92
C TRP A 178 -5.88 22.55 -14.66
N GLY A 179 -6.62 21.45 -14.82
CA GLY A 179 -6.17 20.28 -15.54
C GLY A 179 -5.27 19.35 -14.73
N TRP A 180 -5.04 18.14 -15.26
CA TRP A 180 -4.33 17.06 -14.56
C TRP A 180 -2.87 17.40 -14.23
N ARG A 181 -2.19 18.23 -15.04
CA ARG A 181 -0.80 18.66 -14.77
C ARG A 181 -0.71 19.48 -13.50
N SER A 182 -1.64 20.41 -13.31
CA SER A 182 -1.74 21.21 -12.08
C SER A 182 -2.10 20.36 -10.88
N ALA A 183 -2.98 19.37 -11.06
CA ALA A 183 -3.29 18.37 -10.02
C ALA A 183 -2.05 17.58 -9.61
N ALA A 184 -1.29 17.07 -10.58
CA ALA A 184 -0.05 16.33 -10.32
C ALA A 184 0.98 17.22 -9.60
N LEU A 185 1.12 18.49 -9.99
CA LEU A 185 1.98 19.46 -9.32
C LEU A 185 1.55 19.70 -7.88
N ALA A 186 0.26 19.93 -7.63
CA ALA A 186 -0.26 20.17 -6.29
C ALA A 186 -0.01 18.98 -5.36
N VAL A 187 -0.22 17.75 -5.85
CA VAL A 187 0.08 16.53 -5.09
C VAL A 187 1.59 16.37 -4.86
N SER A 188 2.42 16.68 -5.86
CA SER A 188 3.87 16.64 -5.70
C SER A 188 4.39 17.69 -4.71
N LEU A 189 3.79 18.86 -4.65
CA LEU A 189 4.09 19.89 -3.64
C LEU A 189 3.66 19.44 -2.24
N LEU A 190 2.47 18.86 -2.09
CA LEU A 190 2.03 18.26 -0.83
C LEU A 190 3.03 17.18 -0.35
N ALA A 191 3.43 16.30 -1.26
CA ALA A 191 4.40 15.25 -0.97
C ALA A 191 5.79 15.83 -0.65
N THR A 192 6.19 16.92 -1.31
CA THR A 192 7.44 17.65 -1.01
C THR A 192 7.44 18.17 0.43
N VAL A 193 6.35 18.82 0.85
CA VAL A 193 6.23 19.30 2.24
C VAL A 193 6.35 18.14 3.22
N ALA A 194 5.67 17.03 2.96
CA ALA A 194 5.75 15.84 3.80
C ALA A 194 7.15 15.20 3.77
N ALA A 195 7.82 15.17 2.62
CA ALA A 195 9.19 14.67 2.48
C ALA A 195 10.19 15.55 3.27
N VAL A 196 10.09 16.88 3.15
CA VAL A 196 10.93 17.81 3.93
C VAL A 196 10.68 17.63 5.43
N ALA A 197 9.41 17.49 5.85
CA ALA A 197 9.09 17.22 7.25
C ALA A 197 9.72 15.90 7.73
N PHE A 198 9.70 14.83 6.92
CA PHE A 198 10.41 13.59 7.22
C PHE A 198 11.92 13.81 7.39
N LEU A 199 12.56 14.49 6.45
CA LEU A 199 14.01 14.75 6.49
C LEU A 199 14.46 15.52 7.71
N VAL A 200 13.62 16.45 8.21
CA VAL A 200 13.90 17.28 9.41
C VAL A 200 13.59 16.52 10.71
N LEU A 201 12.53 15.73 10.72
CA LEU A 201 12.02 15.09 11.92
C LEU A 201 12.75 13.78 12.25
N VAL A 202 13.10 12.96 11.23
CA VAL A 202 13.63 11.62 11.49
C VAL A 202 14.98 11.68 12.20
N PRO A 203 15.14 11.07 13.38
CA PRO A 203 16.43 11.05 14.07
C PRO A 203 17.39 10.06 13.41
N ARG A 204 18.67 10.22 13.67
CA ARG A 204 19.70 9.25 13.26
C ARG A 204 19.42 7.88 13.90
N ALA A 205 19.62 6.81 13.13
CA ALA A 205 19.49 5.45 13.64
C ALA A 205 20.56 5.16 14.71
N ARG A 206 20.15 4.52 15.80
CA ARG A 206 21.02 4.05 16.89
C ARG A 206 21.01 2.54 17.03
N GLY A 207 19.90 1.90 16.70
CA GLY A 207 19.72 0.44 16.77
C GLY A 207 20.16 -0.30 15.51
N PHE A 208 20.61 0.41 14.47
CA PHE A 208 21.02 -0.20 13.22
C PHE A 208 22.36 -0.94 13.38
N VAL A 209 22.35 -2.23 13.05
CA VAL A 209 23.55 -3.07 12.92
C VAL A 209 23.62 -3.55 11.46
N PRO A 210 24.72 -3.26 10.74
CA PRO A 210 24.88 -3.75 9.37
C PRO A 210 24.79 -5.27 9.31
N ALA A 211 23.96 -5.79 8.39
CA ALA A 211 23.82 -7.22 8.22
C ALA A 211 25.06 -7.79 7.48
N PRO A 212 25.61 -8.94 7.91
CA PRO A 212 26.70 -9.58 7.20
C PRO A 212 26.26 -10.03 5.80
N ALA A 213 27.17 -9.93 4.82
CA ALA A 213 26.92 -10.21 3.40
C ALA A 213 26.47 -11.66 3.07
N SER A 214 26.53 -12.57 4.04
CA SER A 214 26.22 -14.00 3.88
C SER A 214 24.72 -14.34 3.72
N GLY A 215 23.82 -13.35 3.84
CA GLY A 215 22.35 -13.58 3.90
C GLY A 215 21.65 -13.84 2.56
N LEU A 216 22.22 -13.46 1.39
CA LEU A 216 21.49 -13.51 0.12
C LEU A 216 21.11 -14.94 -0.30
N ARG A 217 22.05 -15.89 -0.22
CA ARG A 217 21.79 -17.30 -0.58
C ARG A 217 20.78 -17.97 0.36
N SER A 218 20.87 -17.67 1.66
CA SER A 218 19.88 -18.12 2.65
C SER A 218 18.50 -17.47 2.42
N ALA A 219 18.46 -16.18 2.10
CA ALA A 219 17.21 -15.48 1.79
C ALA A 219 16.53 -16.05 0.55
N ILE A 220 17.29 -16.35 -0.53
CA ILE A 220 16.75 -16.98 -1.74
C ILE A 220 16.21 -18.37 -1.44
N GLY A 221 16.90 -19.17 -0.63
CA GLY A 221 16.43 -20.49 -0.21
C GLY A 221 15.11 -20.42 0.57
N THR A 222 14.99 -19.45 1.47
CA THR A 222 13.76 -19.20 2.25
C THR A 222 12.60 -18.76 1.35
N LEU A 223 12.85 -17.85 0.40
CA LEU A 223 11.86 -17.42 -0.59
C LEU A 223 11.38 -18.61 -1.43
N GLY A 224 12.29 -19.46 -1.91
CA GLY A 224 11.96 -20.69 -2.64
C GLY A 224 11.10 -21.65 -1.82
N GLY A 225 11.36 -21.79 -0.52
CA GLY A 225 10.55 -22.58 0.41
C GLY A 225 9.12 -22.03 0.53
N HIS A 226 8.96 -20.70 0.63
CA HIS A 226 7.64 -20.07 0.69
C HIS A 226 6.85 -20.24 -0.61
N LEU A 227 7.50 -20.17 -1.78
CA LEU A 227 6.87 -20.39 -3.09
C LEU A 227 6.48 -21.86 -3.36
N ARG A 228 6.93 -22.81 -2.53
CA ARG A 228 6.49 -24.23 -2.58
C ARG A 228 5.36 -24.52 -1.58
N ASN A 229 5.05 -23.60 -0.68
CA ASN A 229 4.02 -23.80 0.33
C ASN A 229 2.65 -23.37 -0.23
N ILE A 230 1.79 -24.36 -0.54
CA ILE A 230 0.46 -24.11 -1.14
C ILE A 230 -0.41 -23.19 -0.29
N ARG A 231 -0.29 -23.25 1.05
CA ARG A 231 -1.04 -22.37 1.95
C ARG A 231 -0.62 -20.91 1.85
N LEU A 232 0.69 -20.65 1.66
CA LEU A 232 1.19 -19.31 1.42
C LEU A 232 0.85 -18.84 0.00
N LEU A 233 0.96 -19.72 -1.01
CA LEU A 233 0.57 -19.40 -2.38
C LEU A 233 -0.90 -18.98 -2.49
N ALA A 234 -1.80 -19.63 -1.76
CA ALA A 234 -3.21 -19.25 -1.72
C ALA A 234 -3.42 -17.83 -1.17
N LEU A 235 -2.64 -17.42 -0.16
CA LEU A 235 -2.70 -16.06 0.39
C LEU A 235 -2.02 -15.03 -0.54
N TYR A 236 -0.95 -15.41 -1.24
CA TYR A 236 -0.35 -14.55 -2.26
C TYR A 236 -1.29 -14.36 -3.45
N ALA A 237 -1.98 -15.42 -3.89
CA ALA A 237 -3.02 -15.32 -4.90
C ALA A 237 -4.18 -14.43 -4.44
N GLN A 238 -4.61 -14.56 -3.19
CA GLN A 238 -5.61 -13.67 -2.59
C GLN A 238 -5.17 -12.20 -2.63
N ALA A 239 -3.91 -11.90 -2.28
CA ALA A 239 -3.38 -10.54 -2.35
C ALA A 239 -3.37 -10.01 -3.79
N PHE A 240 -2.91 -10.82 -4.74
CA PHE A 240 -2.82 -10.47 -6.16
C PHE A 240 -4.19 -10.22 -6.80
N LEU A 241 -5.11 -11.17 -6.66
CA LEU A 241 -6.43 -11.11 -7.29
C LEU A 241 -7.28 -9.99 -6.70
N MET A 242 -7.31 -9.90 -5.36
CA MET A 242 -8.15 -8.92 -4.68
C MET A 242 -7.65 -7.49 -4.82
N MET A 243 -6.34 -7.27 -4.74
CA MET A 243 -5.80 -5.92 -4.93
C MET A 243 -5.90 -5.48 -6.39
N GLY A 244 -5.73 -6.40 -7.32
CA GLY A 244 -5.94 -6.11 -8.73
C GLY A 244 -7.37 -5.69 -9.03
N GLY A 245 -8.35 -6.44 -8.55
CA GLY A 245 -9.77 -6.09 -8.66
C GLY A 245 -10.12 -4.78 -7.95
N PHE A 246 -9.56 -4.56 -6.77
CA PHE A 246 -9.78 -3.33 -6.00
C PHE A 246 -9.27 -2.09 -6.74
N VAL A 247 -8.07 -2.13 -7.28
CA VAL A 247 -7.50 -1.02 -8.05
C VAL A 247 -8.25 -0.82 -9.36
N ALA A 248 -8.65 -1.90 -10.05
CA ALA A 248 -9.47 -1.80 -11.25
C ALA A 248 -10.79 -1.07 -10.98
N VAL A 249 -11.51 -1.42 -9.90
CA VAL A 249 -12.74 -0.72 -9.52
C VAL A 249 -12.49 0.78 -9.32
N TYR A 250 -11.46 1.14 -8.57
CA TYR A 250 -11.17 2.55 -8.28
C TYR A 250 -10.63 3.33 -9.48
N ASN A 251 -9.88 2.69 -10.37
CA ASN A 251 -9.37 3.34 -11.59
C ASN A 251 -10.51 3.69 -12.56
N TYR A 252 -11.49 2.77 -12.72
CA TYR A 252 -12.50 2.92 -13.78
C TYR A 252 -13.85 3.44 -13.29
N LEU A 253 -14.11 3.44 -11.97
CA LEU A 253 -15.32 4.08 -11.44
C LEU A 253 -15.34 5.59 -11.74
N GLY A 254 -14.18 6.26 -11.71
CA GLY A 254 -14.08 7.66 -12.10
C GLY A 254 -14.54 7.92 -13.54
N PHE A 255 -14.17 7.07 -14.50
CA PHE A 255 -14.63 7.17 -15.88
C PHE A 255 -16.14 6.93 -16.01
N ARG A 256 -16.69 5.97 -15.27
CA ARG A 256 -18.14 5.74 -15.25
C ARG A 256 -18.90 6.95 -14.70
N LEU A 257 -18.42 7.52 -13.60
CA LEU A 257 -19.11 8.62 -12.92
C LEU A 257 -18.95 9.96 -13.65
N SER A 258 -17.88 10.16 -14.43
CA SER A 258 -17.70 11.35 -15.28
C SER A 258 -18.55 11.30 -16.56
N GLY A 259 -18.92 10.09 -17.01
CA GLY A 259 -19.78 9.91 -18.17
C GLY A 259 -21.28 9.92 -17.85
N ALA A 260 -22.12 9.87 -18.93
CA ALA A 260 -23.56 9.72 -18.79
C ALA A 260 -23.92 8.40 -18.09
N PRO A 261 -24.97 8.35 -17.26
CA PRO A 261 -25.93 9.43 -16.94
C PRO A 261 -25.49 10.36 -15.81
N PHE A 262 -24.33 10.16 -15.17
CA PHE A 262 -23.95 10.84 -13.94
C PHE A 262 -23.33 12.22 -14.20
N GLY A 263 -22.38 12.34 -15.13
CA GLY A 263 -21.74 13.61 -15.49
C GLY A 263 -21.06 14.33 -14.34
N LEU A 264 -20.52 13.58 -13.34
CA LEU A 264 -19.96 14.18 -12.12
C LEU A 264 -18.62 14.87 -12.39
N PRO A 265 -18.37 16.04 -11.79
CA PRO A 265 -17.09 16.74 -11.89
C PRO A 265 -16.00 16.00 -11.08
N ALA A 266 -14.73 16.23 -11.43
CA ALA A 266 -13.59 15.54 -10.83
C ALA A 266 -13.48 15.77 -9.31
N THR A 267 -13.89 16.93 -8.83
CA THR A 267 -13.98 17.27 -7.39
C THR A 267 -14.89 16.28 -6.66
N VAL A 268 -16.09 16.04 -7.19
CA VAL A 268 -17.05 15.12 -6.58
C VAL A 268 -16.57 13.68 -6.69
N ILE A 269 -16.00 13.30 -7.85
CA ILE A 269 -15.44 11.97 -8.06
C ILE A 269 -14.30 11.71 -7.06
N SER A 270 -13.47 12.69 -6.73
CA SER A 270 -12.40 12.51 -5.74
C SER A 270 -12.89 12.14 -4.35
N LEU A 271 -14.13 12.50 -3.98
CA LEU A 271 -14.73 12.14 -2.69
C LEU A 271 -15.02 10.65 -2.55
N ILE A 272 -15.10 9.87 -3.66
CA ILE A 272 -15.26 8.42 -3.58
C ILE A 272 -14.14 7.75 -2.77
N PHE A 273 -12.95 8.36 -2.76
CA PHE A 273 -11.81 7.85 -2.00
C PHE A 273 -11.99 7.95 -0.48
N LEU A 274 -12.96 8.72 0.02
CA LEU A 274 -13.35 8.70 1.44
C LEU A 274 -13.85 7.31 1.89
N ALA A 275 -14.32 6.48 0.95
CA ALA A 275 -14.66 5.10 1.24
C ALA A 275 -13.49 4.28 1.83
N TYR A 276 -12.22 4.69 1.60
CA TYR A 276 -11.06 4.06 2.23
C TYR A 276 -11.09 4.11 3.76
N LEU A 277 -11.80 5.08 4.34
CA LEU A 277 -11.99 5.16 5.79
C LEU A 277 -12.73 3.93 6.33
N SER A 278 -13.68 3.37 5.57
CA SER A 278 -14.35 2.12 5.94
C SER A 278 -13.37 0.97 6.12
N GLY A 279 -12.31 0.95 5.30
CA GLY A 279 -11.21 -0.03 5.40
C GLY A 279 -10.43 0.06 6.71
N THR A 280 -10.21 1.26 7.22
CA THR A 280 -9.54 1.46 8.52
C THR A 280 -10.34 0.86 9.68
N PHE A 281 -11.66 1.03 9.67
CA PHE A 281 -12.56 0.45 10.68
C PHE A 281 -12.68 -1.06 10.50
N SER A 282 -12.93 -1.53 9.27
CA SER A 282 -13.17 -2.94 8.99
C SER A 282 -11.96 -3.82 9.29
N SER A 283 -10.74 -3.36 9.00
CA SER A 283 -9.50 -4.08 9.30
C SER A 283 -9.33 -4.35 10.80
N ARG A 284 -9.62 -3.36 11.64
CA ARG A 284 -9.52 -3.52 13.11
C ARG A 284 -10.60 -4.46 13.64
N TRP A 285 -11.83 -4.27 13.17
CA TRP A 285 -12.96 -5.10 13.58
C TRP A 285 -12.77 -6.55 13.15
N ALA A 286 -12.33 -6.79 11.90
CA ALA A 286 -12.05 -8.11 11.37
C ALA A 286 -10.95 -8.83 12.20
N ALA A 287 -9.88 -8.13 12.59
CA ALA A 287 -8.84 -8.69 13.42
C ALA A 287 -9.39 -9.21 14.76
N GLY A 288 -10.29 -8.45 15.42
CA GLY A 288 -10.96 -8.86 16.66
C GLY A 288 -11.87 -10.08 16.47
N MET A 289 -12.51 -10.20 15.32
CA MET A 289 -13.41 -11.33 15.02
C MET A 289 -12.68 -12.66 14.81
N THR A 290 -11.38 -12.66 14.53
CA THR A 290 -10.61 -13.90 14.28
C THR A 290 -10.52 -14.80 15.49
N THR A 291 -10.54 -14.28 16.71
CA THR A 291 -10.51 -15.06 17.94
C THR A 291 -11.80 -15.87 18.14
N ARG A 292 -12.95 -15.35 17.68
CA ARG A 292 -14.27 -15.97 17.84
C ARG A 292 -14.61 -16.89 16.65
N TYR A 293 -14.33 -16.47 15.43
CA TYR A 293 -14.81 -17.14 14.21
C TYR A 293 -13.69 -17.79 13.39
N GLY A 294 -12.43 -17.58 13.78
CA GLY A 294 -11.26 -18.06 13.03
C GLY A 294 -10.94 -17.22 11.79
N ARG A 295 -9.69 -17.26 11.36
CA ARG A 295 -9.17 -16.43 10.24
C ARG A 295 -9.87 -16.72 8.91
N ARG A 296 -10.11 -18.00 8.60
CA ARG A 296 -10.77 -18.42 7.36
C ARG A 296 -12.17 -17.81 7.22
N SER A 297 -13.00 -17.96 8.23
CA SER A 297 -14.39 -17.49 8.21
C SER A 297 -14.46 -15.96 8.08
N VAL A 298 -13.59 -15.24 8.81
CA VAL A 298 -13.55 -13.77 8.75
C VAL A 298 -13.07 -13.28 7.39
N LEU A 299 -12.06 -13.94 6.79
CA LEU A 299 -11.58 -13.61 5.45
C LEU A 299 -12.69 -13.84 4.41
N LEU A 300 -13.35 -15.00 4.44
CA LEU A 300 -14.46 -15.32 3.53
C LEU A 300 -15.65 -14.37 3.69
N ALA A 301 -15.99 -13.97 4.92
CA ALA A 301 -17.02 -12.96 5.19
C ALA A 301 -16.62 -11.58 4.59
N GLY A 302 -15.35 -11.19 4.70
CA GLY A 302 -14.83 -10.00 4.03
C GLY A 302 -14.98 -10.04 2.51
N LEU A 303 -14.67 -11.19 1.88
CA LEU A 303 -14.88 -11.40 0.45
C LEU A 303 -16.38 -11.34 0.07
N ALA A 304 -17.25 -11.94 0.87
CA ALA A 304 -18.70 -11.89 0.64
C ALA A 304 -19.24 -10.44 0.73
N LEU A 305 -18.76 -9.65 1.71
CA LEU A 305 -19.09 -8.24 1.80
C LEU A 305 -18.57 -7.46 0.58
N ALA A 306 -17.35 -7.74 0.12
CA ALA A 306 -16.81 -7.11 -1.07
C ALA A 306 -17.66 -7.43 -2.31
N LEU A 307 -18.09 -8.68 -2.49
CA LEU A 307 -19.00 -9.09 -3.56
C LEU A 307 -20.34 -8.36 -3.48
N ALA A 308 -20.96 -8.32 -2.30
CA ALA A 308 -22.24 -7.62 -2.10
C ALA A 308 -22.12 -6.11 -2.38
N GLY A 309 -21.04 -5.47 -1.91
CA GLY A 309 -20.76 -4.07 -2.18
C GLY A 309 -20.56 -3.80 -3.67
N LEU A 310 -19.83 -4.66 -4.37
CA LEU A 310 -19.60 -4.51 -5.80
C LEU A 310 -20.89 -4.72 -6.61
N ALA A 311 -21.77 -5.65 -6.20
CA ALA A 311 -23.08 -5.87 -6.81
C ALA A 311 -23.96 -4.60 -6.73
N LEU A 312 -23.95 -3.86 -5.62
CA LEU A 312 -24.66 -2.59 -5.50
C LEU A 312 -24.17 -1.55 -6.50
N THR A 313 -22.91 -1.61 -6.93
CA THR A 313 -22.38 -0.67 -7.94
C THR A 313 -22.90 -0.94 -9.35
N LEU A 314 -23.58 -2.05 -9.63
CA LEU A 314 -24.15 -2.35 -10.96
C LEU A 314 -25.39 -1.50 -11.28
N THR A 315 -26.00 -0.86 -10.27
CA THR A 315 -27.18 0.00 -10.44
C THR A 315 -26.82 1.35 -11.04
N GLN A 316 -27.84 2.10 -11.45
CA GLN A 316 -27.71 3.48 -11.90
C GLN A 316 -28.00 4.51 -10.77
N SER A 317 -28.27 4.06 -9.57
CA SER A 317 -28.45 4.94 -8.42
C SER A 317 -27.09 5.33 -7.84
N LEU A 318 -26.78 6.62 -7.86
CA LEU A 318 -25.52 7.13 -7.28
C LEU A 318 -25.39 6.77 -5.79
N VAL A 319 -26.50 6.83 -5.05
CA VAL A 319 -26.53 6.48 -3.62
C VAL A 319 -26.13 5.02 -3.41
N LEU A 320 -26.68 4.10 -4.21
CA LEU A 320 -26.34 2.68 -4.11
C LEU A 320 -24.92 2.38 -4.57
N ILE A 321 -24.41 3.10 -5.58
CA ILE A 321 -23.02 3.00 -6.02
C ILE A 321 -22.09 3.40 -4.88
N LEU A 322 -22.33 4.55 -4.22
CA LEU A 322 -21.48 5.03 -3.13
C LEU A 322 -21.56 4.11 -1.90
N ALA A 323 -22.77 3.68 -1.52
CA ALA A 323 -22.96 2.71 -0.44
C ALA A 323 -22.26 1.38 -0.76
N GLY A 324 -22.42 0.89 -2.00
CA GLY A 324 -21.75 -0.30 -2.48
C GLY A 324 -20.23 -0.17 -2.43
N LEU A 325 -19.67 0.98 -2.81
CA LEU A 325 -18.24 1.23 -2.75
C LEU A 325 -17.70 1.21 -1.31
N VAL A 326 -18.44 1.77 -0.34
CA VAL A 326 -18.09 1.73 1.09
C VAL A 326 -18.06 0.28 1.60
N VAL A 327 -19.09 -0.53 1.26
CA VAL A 327 -19.17 -1.94 1.65
C VAL A 327 -18.08 -2.77 0.95
N PHE A 328 -17.86 -2.58 -0.36
CA PHE A 328 -16.79 -3.21 -1.14
C PHE A 328 -15.43 -2.96 -0.50
N THR A 329 -15.13 -1.69 -0.19
CA THR A 329 -13.86 -1.29 0.40
C THR A 329 -13.68 -1.88 1.80
N GLY A 330 -14.71 -1.82 2.63
CA GLY A 330 -14.69 -2.44 3.95
C GLY A 330 -14.44 -3.95 3.88
N GLY A 331 -15.12 -4.65 2.98
CA GLY A 331 -14.95 -6.08 2.74
C GLY A 331 -13.54 -6.44 2.26
N PHE A 332 -13.02 -5.68 1.29
CA PHE A 332 -11.66 -5.83 0.79
C PHE A 332 -10.62 -5.70 1.91
N PHE A 333 -10.65 -4.62 2.66
CA PHE A 333 -9.66 -4.37 3.72
C PHE A 333 -9.78 -5.37 4.88
N ALA A 334 -11.00 -5.82 5.21
CA ALA A 334 -11.18 -6.91 6.17
C ALA A 334 -10.46 -8.19 5.71
N ALA A 335 -10.72 -8.64 4.47
CA ALA A 335 -10.08 -9.83 3.92
C ALA A 335 -8.55 -9.67 3.78
N HIS A 336 -8.10 -8.49 3.29
CA HIS A 336 -6.68 -8.19 3.11
C HIS A 336 -5.90 -8.20 4.44
N SER A 337 -6.41 -7.56 5.48
CA SER A 337 -5.75 -7.51 6.79
C SER A 337 -5.58 -8.90 7.41
N ILE A 338 -6.59 -9.77 7.25
CA ILE A 338 -6.52 -11.15 7.72
C ILE A 338 -5.52 -11.96 6.88
N GLY A 339 -5.55 -11.86 5.55
CA GLY A 339 -4.63 -12.56 4.65
C GLY A 339 -3.16 -12.20 4.92
N SER A 340 -2.88 -10.91 5.08
CA SER A 340 -1.55 -10.40 5.41
C SER A 340 -1.05 -10.94 6.76
N GLY A 341 -1.86 -10.82 7.81
CA GLY A 341 -1.52 -11.34 9.15
C GLY A 341 -1.40 -12.86 9.19
N TRP A 342 -2.22 -13.57 8.43
CA TRP A 342 -2.18 -15.02 8.34
C TRP A 342 -0.93 -15.54 7.63
N THR A 343 -0.45 -14.83 6.63
CA THR A 343 0.82 -15.12 5.96
C THR A 343 1.98 -15.18 6.95
N GLY A 344 2.10 -14.19 7.83
CA GLY A 344 3.13 -14.19 8.87
C GLY A 344 2.96 -15.29 9.92
N ALA A 345 1.73 -15.75 10.16
CA ALA A 345 1.45 -16.83 11.11
C ALA A 345 1.76 -18.23 10.55
N ILE A 346 1.57 -18.45 9.23
CA ILE A 346 1.91 -19.71 8.55
C ILE A 346 3.43 -19.86 8.40
N ALA A 347 4.12 -18.76 8.11
CA ALA A 347 5.56 -18.77 7.95
C ALA A 347 6.26 -19.03 9.29
N ARG A 348 6.72 -20.28 9.50
CA ARG A 348 7.46 -20.68 10.71
C ARG A 348 8.85 -20.03 10.77
N THR A 349 9.51 -19.90 9.62
CA THR A 349 10.81 -19.26 9.42
C THR A 349 10.65 -18.19 8.35
N GLY A 350 11.51 -17.17 8.33
CA GLY A 350 11.48 -16.14 7.29
C GLY A 350 10.16 -15.36 7.20
N ARG A 351 9.55 -14.99 8.31
CA ARG A 351 8.28 -14.23 8.33
C ARG A 351 8.32 -12.93 7.54
N ALA A 352 9.47 -12.25 7.58
CA ALA A 352 9.67 -11.02 6.81
C ALA A 352 9.66 -11.29 5.30
N GLN A 353 10.30 -12.37 4.85
CA GLN A 353 10.32 -12.78 3.45
C GLN A 353 8.92 -13.21 2.97
N ALA A 354 8.15 -13.92 3.80
CA ALA A 354 6.76 -14.28 3.48
C ALA A 354 5.88 -13.02 3.33
N ALA A 355 6.02 -12.05 4.23
CA ALA A 355 5.30 -10.77 4.13
C ALA A 355 5.73 -9.96 2.90
N SER A 356 7.02 -10.00 2.53
CA SER A 356 7.53 -9.34 1.31
C SER A 356 6.94 -9.97 0.05
N LEU A 357 6.81 -11.31 -0.04
CA LEU A 357 6.15 -12.00 -1.15
C LEU A 357 4.66 -11.67 -1.22
N TYR A 358 3.98 -11.56 -0.08
CA TYR A 358 2.59 -11.12 -0.02
C TYR A 358 2.43 -9.70 -0.59
N ASN A 359 3.29 -8.77 -0.17
CA ASN A 359 3.29 -7.40 -0.66
C ASN A 359 3.67 -7.32 -2.15
N LEU A 360 4.63 -8.13 -2.60
CA LEU A 360 4.97 -8.22 -4.02
C LEU A 360 3.77 -8.67 -4.85
N ALA A 361 3.09 -9.74 -4.44
CA ALA A 361 1.87 -10.22 -5.08
C ALA A 361 0.77 -9.13 -5.09
N TYR A 362 0.58 -8.42 -3.99
CA TYR A 362 -0.35 -7.31 -3.83
C TYR A 362 -0.08 -6.18 -4.85
N TYR A 363 1.17 -5.70 -4.97
CA TYR A 363 1.50 -4.63 -5.92
C TYR A 363 1.50 -5.10 -7.38
N LEU A 364 1.91 -6.35 -7.66
CA LEU A 364 1.80 -6.92 -8.99
C LEU A 364 0.33 -7.07 -9.43
N GLY A 365 -0.54 -7.50 -8.52
CA GLY A 365 -1.98 -7.55 -8.77
C GLY A 365 -2.55 -6.17 -9.07
N SER A 366 -2.23 -5.17 -8.23
CA SER A 366 -2.59 -3.77 -8.44
C SER A 366 -2.20 -3.27 -9.83
N SER A 367 -1.01 -3.61 -10.28
CA SER A 367 -0.48 -3.16 -11.54
C SER A 367 -1.09 -3.89 -12.74
N LEU A 368 -0.98 -5.22 -12.76
CA LEU A 368 -1.36 -6.03 -13.93
C LEU A 368 -2.87 -6.09 -14.10
N LEU A 369 -3.60 -6.46 -13.06
CA LEU A 369 -5.05 -6.59 -13.13
C LEU A 369 -5.73 -5.21 -13.06
N GLY A 370 -5.12 -4.23 -12.38
CA GLY A 370 -5.59 -2.85 -12.41
C GLY A 370 -5.58 -2.25 -13.83
N TRP A 371 -4.55 -2.54 -14.63
CA TRP A 371 -4.49 -2.18 -16.05
C TRP A 371 -5.42 -3.06 -16.92
N ALA A 372 -5.34 -4.38 -16.78
CA ALA A 372 -6.12 -5.31 -17.59
C ALA A 372 -7.64 -5.09 -17.41
N GLY A 373 -8.08 -4.67 -16.22
CA GLY A 373 -9.45 -4.24 -16.00
C GLY A 373 -9.91 -3.12 -16.94
N GLY A 374 -8.98 -2.28 -17.40
CA GLY A 374 -9.27 -1.23 -18.39
C GLY A 374 -9.60 -1.77 -19.75
N LEU A 375 -8.96 -2.84 -20.17
CA LEU A 375 -9.29 -3.52 -21.43
C LEU A 375 -10.73 -4.07 -21.38
N VAL A 376 -11.11 -4.66 -20.25
CA VAL A 376 -12.47 -5.14 -20.02
C VAL A 376 -13.47 -3.98 -19.98
N PHE A 377 -13.13 -2.90 -19.24
CA PHE A 377 -13.98 -1.72 -19.16
C PHE A 377 -14.21 -1.04 -20.52
N GLN A 378 -13.16 -0.92 -21.35
CA GLN A 378 -13.26 -0.34 -22.69
C GLN A 378 -14.10 -1.19 -23.65
N ALA A 379 -13.94 -2.51 -23.60
CA ALA A 379 -14.64 -3.40 -24.53
C ALA A 379 -16.12 -3.60 -24.15
N TRP A 380 -16.45 -3.70 -22.86
CA TRP A 380 -17.75 -4.15 -22.38
C TRP A 380 -18.34 -3.30 -21.24
N GLY A 381 -17.69 -2.21 -20.87
CA GLY A 381 -18.18 -1.26 -19.87
C GLY A 381 -18.08 -1.74 -18.42
N TRP A 382 -18.73 -0.98 -17.54
CA TRP A 382 -18.66 -1.16 -16.09
C TRP A 382 -19.15 -2.52 -15.60
N ASN A 383 -20.28 -2.98 -16.12
CA ASN A 383 -20.89 -4.22 -15.62
C ASN A 383 -20.00 -5.44 -15.89
N ALA A 384 -19.32 -5.47 -17.04
CA ALA A 384 -18.36 -6.52 -17.36
C ALA A 384 -17.10 -6.44 -16.46
N LEU A 385 -16.58 -5.24 -16.21
CA LEU A 385 -15.48 -5.05 -15.29
C LEU A 385 -15.85 -5.52 -13.88
N ALA A 386 -16.99 -5.08 -13.36
CA ALA A 386 -17.46 -5.49 -12.04
C ALA A 386 -17.66 -7.02 -11.98
N GLY A 387 -18.26 -7.61 -13.02
CA GLY A 387 -18.40 -9.06 -13.15
C GLY A 387 -17.05 -9.78 -13.14
N ALA A 388 -16.05 -9.30 -13.88
CA ALA A 388 -14.70 -9.85 -13.85
C ALA A 388 -14.08 -9.78 -12.44
N VAL A 389 -14.23 -8.66 -11.73
CA VAL A 389 -13.75 -8.52 -10.35
C VAL A 389 -14.49 -9.45 -9.39
N MET A 390 -15.81 -9.66 -9.59
CA MET A 390 -16.56 -10.67 -8.82
C MET A 390 -16.02 -12.08 -9.05
N VAL A 391 -15.68 -12.44 -10.28
CA VAL A 391 -15.05 -13.73 -10.60
C VAL A 391 -13.72 -13.87 -9.86
N LEU A 392 -12.86 -12.82 -9.85
CA LEU A 392 -11.60 -12.84 -9.11
C LEU A 392 -11.83 -13.05 -7.59
N ALA A 393 -12.85 -12.42 -7.02
CA ALA A 393 -13.22 -12.58 -5.61
C ALA A 393 -13.75 -14.00 -5.32
N CYS A 394 -14.57 -14.57 -6.20
CA CYS A 394 -15.04 -15.96 -6.09
C CYS A 394 -13.89 -16.97 -6.19
N LEU A 395 -12.97 -16.79 -7.15
CA LEU A 395 -11.76 -17.61 -7.28
C LEU A 395 -10.91 -17.54 -6.00
N THR A 396 -10.76 -16.35 -5.45
CA THR A 396 -10.06 -16.16 -4.18
C THR A 396 -10.76 -16.91 -3.04
N ALA A 397 -12.07 -16.79 -2.93
CA ALA A 397 -12.86 -17.47 -1.90
C ALA A 397 -12.75 -18.99 -2.03
N ALA A 398 -12.86 -19.53 -3.24
CA ALA A 398 -12.71 -20.95 -3.54
C ALA A 398 -11.30 -21.45 -3.15
N THR A 399 -10.25 -20.73 -3.58
CA THR A 399 -8.85 -21.07 -3.27
C THR A 399 -8.61 -21.10 -1.75
N VAL A 400 -9.05 -20.09 -1.02
CA VAL A 400 -8.92 -20.02 0.44
C VAL A 400 -9.74 -21.12 1.12
N ALA A 401 -10.94 -21.40 0.63
CA ALA A 401 -11.82 -22.43 1.20
C ALA A 401 -11.25 -23.85 1.05
N VAL A 402 -10.61 -24.13 -0.10
CA VAL A 402 -10.02 -25.46 -0.37
C VAL A 402 -8.68 -25.64 0.35
N VAL A 403 -7.80 -24.65 0.27
CA VAL A 403 -6.41 -24.78 0.76
C VAL A 403 -6.31 -24.62 2.28
N HIS A 404 -7.25 -23.90 2.88
CA HIS A 404 -7.31 -23.68 4.32
C HIS A 404 -8.59 -24.29 4.91
N PRO A 405 -8.65 -25.61 5.21
CA PRO A 405 -9.82 -26.22 5.80
C PRO A 405 -10.18 -25.56 7.14
N PRO A 406 -11.45 -25.68 7.60
CA PRO A 406 -11.84 -25.21 8.92
C PRO A 406 -10.91 -25.83 9.98
N ALA A 407 -10.51 -25.03 10.98
CA ALA A 407 -9.89 -25.63 12.16
C ALA A 407 -10.90 -26.62 12.77
N GLU A 408 -10.49 -27.86 12.99
CA GLU A 408 -11.28 -28.81 13.79
C GLU A 408 -11.59 -28.10 15.10
N ARG A 409 -12.88 -27.96 15.42
CA ARG A 409 -13.28 -27.45 16.71
C ARG A 409 -12.78 -28.50 17.70
N ALA A 410 -11.82 -28.11 18.56
CA ALA A 410 -11.50 -28.92 19.71
C ALA A 410 -12.82 -29.13 20.47
N SER A 411 -13.33 -30.35 20.37
CA SER A 411 -14.51 -30.85 21.06
C SER A 411 -14.27 -30.85 22.57
#